data_a5e3c2c9934a4548f135b4bd6595f358
#
_entry.id   a5e3c2c9934a4548f135b4bd6595f358
#
_cell.length_a   1.000
_cell.length_b   1.000
_cell.length_c   1.000
_cell.angle_alpha   90.00
_cell.angle_beta   90.00
_cell.angle_gamma   90.00
#
_symmetry.space_group_name_H-M   'P 1'
#
loop_
_entity.id
_entity.type
_entity.pdbx_description
1 polymer ?
#
loop_
_entity_poly.entity_id
_entity_poly.type
_entity_poly.pdbx_seq_one_letter_code
_entity_poly.pdbx_strand_id
1 'polypeptide(L)'
;MHRLRNTAINLSILLASVLVFLALCELVVFRYVWLASDAPQLDFVNGVIRYAPNQQGFWRVRDEIAAPYRINGQGWNSGVGDYALERRAGFARIAVVGDSYVEALHVAYNQSLAEVLGRARNDRSRRAEVYRFGISGAPLSQYVHIVEREVARYSPDWVVVIVVHNDFDESYRFAQGRYTSSFMKFRIENGRVTGELPPTPWRPSWIDTLRRTATARFLLYRWQVRPQALVDLLLPRSVGAAESPWAANVEIGRVLAAHREVAAVADHAVARLAVLAGGIGAHLLLVMDGDRGAIHGGRATSPALTLNRILAEAARRHGVGFLDLHPQFAAHWAAHHRRFSFEADGHWNELGHSIAGMAIAERIRNARQGDGGR
;
A
#
# COMPACT_ATOMS: atom_id res chain seq x y z
N MET A 1 32.76 41.54 -31.52
CA MET A 1 33.03 41.40 -30.06
C MET A 1 31.87 41.94 -29.19
N HIS A 2 31.29 43.11 -29.45
CA HIS A 2 30.21 43.65 -28.64
C HIS A 2 28.92 42.75 -28.56
N ARG A 3 28.49 42.17 -29.69
CA ARG A 3 27.31 41.28 -29.70
C ARG A 3 27.51 40.02 -28.85
N LEU A 4 28.66 39.37 -28.92
CA LEU A 4 28.96 38.19 -28.09
C LEU A 4 29.00 38.51 -26.59
N ARG A 5 29.55 39.66 -26.22
CA ARG A 5 29.56 40.14 -24.83
C ARG A 5 28.16 40.39 -24.31
N ASN A 6 27.30 41.04 -25.09
CA ASN A 6 25.91 41.30 -24.69
C ASN A 6 25.10 40.01 -24.59
N THR A 7 25.31 39.04 -25.49
CA THR A 7 24.68 37.73 -25.42
C THR A 7 25.11 36.98 -24.15
N ALA A 8 26.41 37.02 -23.84
CA ALA A 8 26.91 36.37 -22.58
C ALA A 8 26.34 37.03 -21.33
N ILE A 9 26.22 38.34 -21.27
CA ILE A 9 25.62 39.10 -20.16
C ILE A 9 24.14 38.71 -20.02
N ASN A 10 23.37 38.71 -21.14
CA ASN A 10 21.95 38.37 -21.09
C ASN A 10 21.73 36.92 -20.64
N LEU A 11 22.57 35.98 -21.09
CA LEU A 11 22.52 34.58 -20.67
C LEU A 11 22.85 34.44 -19.19
N SER A 12 23.85 35.18 -18.69
CA SER A 12 24.18 35.18 -17.24
C SER A 12 23.05 35.74 -16.39
N ILE A 13 22.40 36.85 -16.84
CA ILE A 13 21.23 37.41 -16.14
C ILE A 13 20.07 36.40 -16.14
N LEU A 14 19.80 35.79 -17.28
CA LEU A 14 18.74 34.75 -17.37
C LEU A 14 19.03 33.58 -16.41
N LEU A 15 20.27 33.08 -16.44
CA LEU A 15 20.65 31.98 -15.53
C LEU A 15 20.55 32.38 -14.06
N ALA A 16 21.00 33.55 -13.69
CA ALA A 16 20.89 34.07 -12.34
C ALA A 16 19.41 34.23 -11.92
N SER A 17 18.55 34.74 -12.79
CA SER A 17 17.13 34.87 -12.54
C SER A 17 16.44 33.52 -12.33
N VAL A 18 16.77 32.53 -13.14
CA VAL A 18 16.27 31.15 -12.99
C VAL A 18 16.73 30.53 -11.67
N LEU A 19 18.00 30.71 -11.30
CA LEU A 19 18.53 30.20 -10.04
C LEU A 19 17.86 30.85 -8.83
N VAL A 20 17.64 32.17 -8.85
CA VAL A 20 16.91 32.88 -7.80
C VAL A 20 15.46 32.41 -7.71
N PHE A 21 14.79 32.24 -8.86
CA PHE A 21 13.42 31.71 -8.89
C PHE A 21 13.34 30.28 -8.30
N LEU A 22 14.24 29.39 -8.71
CA LEU A 22 14.31 28.02 -8.17
C LEU A 22 14.60 28.01 -6.66
N ALA A 23 15.51 28.86 -6.21
CA ALA A 23 15.80 29.02 -4.79
C ALA A 23 14.58 29.53 -4.01
N LEU A 24 13.85 30.49 -4.57
CA LEU A 24 12.60 31.00 -3.98
C LEU A 24 11.53 29.90 -3.90
N CYS A 25 11.36 29.11 -4.96
CA CYS A 25 10.48 27.96 -4.97
C CYS A 25 10.86 26.94 -3.88
N GLU A 26 12.14 26.56 -3.82
CA GLU A 26 12.63 25.56 -2.86
C GLU A 26 12.53 26.02 -1.41
N LEU A 27 12.92 27.29 -1.13
CA LEU A 27 13.09 27.78 0.26
C LEU A 27 11.81 28.41 0.82
N VAL A 28 10.94 28.94 -0.03
CA VAL A 28 9.76 29.70 0.41
C VAL A 28 8.47 29.08 -0.14
N VAL A 29 8.30 28.98 -1.47
CA VAL A 29 7.00 28.67 -2.06
C VAL A 29 6.52 27.28 -1.64
N PHE A 30 7.34 26.24 -1.83
CA PHE A 30 6.94 24.86 -1.55
C PHE A 30 7.06 24.46 -0.08
N ARG A 31 7.59 25.35 0.75
CA ARG A 31 7.64 25.14 2.21
C ARG A 31 6.56 25.86 2.98
N TYR A 32 6.08 27.01 2.48
CA TYR A 32 5.20 27.88 3.25
C TYR A 32 3.93 28.32 2.52
N VAL A 33 3.92 28.29 1.18
CA VAL A 33 2.77 28.75 0.37
C VAL A 33 2.03 27.57 -0.24
N TRP A 34 2.69 26.84 -1.11
CA TRP A 34 2.16 25.63 -1.75
C TRP A 34 2.84 24.39 -1.15
N LEU A 35 2.45 24.07 0.06
CA LEU A 35 3.12 23.06 0.87
C LEU A 35 3.37 21.75 0.11
N ALA A 36 4.63 21.35 -0.01
CA ALA A 36 5.01 20.06 -0.55
C ALA A 36 4.50 18.91 0.35
N SER A 37 4.38 17.70 -0.18
CA SER A 37 4.16 16.50 0.63
C SER A 37 5.38 16.18 1.48
N ASP A 38 5.18 15.74 2.72
CA ASP A 38 6.27 15.19 3.52
C ASP A 38 6.39 13.69 3.21
N ALA A 39 7.44 13.31 2.49
CA ALA A 39 7.71 11.90 2.19
C ALA A 39 8.58 11.29 3.30
N PRO A 40 8.10 10.25 4.01
CA PRO A 40 8.90 9.61 5.04
C PRO A 40 10.14 8.94 4.45
N GLN A 41 11.24 8.96 5.21
CA GLN A 41 12.49 8.32 4.82
C GLN A 41 12.39 6.82 5.04
N LEU A 42 13.02 6.06 4.14
CA LEU A 42 13.05 4.62 4.18
C LEU A 42 14.25 4.10 4.97
N ASP A 43 14.11 2.89 5.49
CA ASP A 43 15.16 2.09 6.11
C ASP A 43 15.01 0.62 5.71
N PHE A 44 16.07 -0.16 5.87
CA PHE A 44 16.07 -1.60 5.58
C PHE A 44 16.59 -2.34 6.81
N VAL A 45 15.68 -2.90 7.57
CA VAL A 45 15.99 -3.54 8.86
C VAL A 45 15.41 -4.94 8.89
N ASN A 46 16.17 -5.90 9.40
CA ASN A 46 15.79 -7.31 9.52
C ASN A 46 15.37 -7.94 8.17
N GLY A 47 15.98 -7.48 7.07
CA GLY A 47 15.65 -7.93 5.73
C GLY A 47 14.34 -7.36 5.17
N VAL A 48 13.71 -6.39 5.84
CA VAL A 48 12.45 -5.79 5.44
C VAL A 48 12.62 -4.30 5.19
N ILE A 49 12.14 -3.83 4.03
CA ILE A 49 12.02 -2.41 3.73
C ILE A 49 10.87 -1.82 4.55
N ARG A 50 11.11 -0.71 5.22
CA ARG A 50 10.15 0.04 6.01
C ARG A 50 10.59 1.49 6.14
N TYR A 51 9.92 2.29 6.94
CA TYR A 51 10.34 3.65 7.19
C TYR A 51 11.40 3.74 8.29
N ALA A 52 12.24 4.76 8.21
CA ALA A 52 13.08 5.13 9.34
C ALA A 52 12.18 5.55 10.53
N PRO A 53 12.53 5.17 11.77
CA PRO A 53 11.65 5.35 12.92
C PRO A 53 11.43 6.82 13.30
N ASN A 54 10.35 7.08 14.07
CA ASN A 54 10.07 8.34 14.76
C ASN A 54 9.93 9.55 13.82
N GLN A 55 9.27 9.37 12.67
CA GLN A 55 8.99 10.46 11.73
C GLN A 55 7.52 10.90 11.83
N GLN A 56 7.29 12.18 11.59
CA GLN A 56 5.95 12.75 11.48
C GLN A 56 5.92 13.73 10.30
N GLY A 57 4.75 13.91 9.71
CA GLY A 57 4.57 14.84 8.60
C GLY A 57 3.17 14.75 8.03
N PHE A 58 2.98 15.40 6.90
CA PHE A 58 1.73 15.40 6.15
C PHE A 58 1.95 14.80 4.78
N TRP A 59 1.25 13.72 4.48
CA TRP A 59 1.14 13.21 3.13
C TRP A 59 0.13 14.04 2.37
N ARG A 60 0.56 14.64 1.25
CA ARG A 60 -0.29 15.50 0.42
C ARG A 60 -0.32 14.98 -1.00
N VAL A 61 -1.53 14.85 -1.54
CA VAL A 61 -1.75 14.55 -2.95
C VAL A 61 -2.74 15.57 -3.50
N ARG A 62 -2.27 16.34 -4.46
CA ARG A 62 -3.02 17.47 -5.04
C ARG A 62 -3.61 18.37 -3.95
N ASP A 63 -4.87 18.76 -4.10
CA ASP A 63 -5.61 19.55 -3.09
C ASP A 63 -6.65 18.68 -2.35
N GLU A 64 -6.70 17.38 -2.67
CA GLU A 64 -7.67 16.43 -2.09
C GLU A 64 -7.18 15.80 -0.80
N ILE A 65 -5.88 15.50 -0.71
CA ILE A 65 -5.30 14.78 0.42
C ILE A 65 -4.29 15.65 1.16
N ALA A 66 -4.49 15.79 2.47
CA ALA A 66 -3.54 16.40 3.41
C ALA A 66 -3.61 15.67 4.76
N ALA A 67 -3.09 14.46 4.80
CA ALA A 67 -3.22 13.55 5.93
C ALA A 67 -1.96 13.51 6.81
N PRO A 68 -2.07 13.71 8.13
CA PRO A 68 -0.95 13.54 9.03
C PRO A 68 -0.58 12.06 9.17
N TYR A 69 0.70 11.75 9.04
CA TYR A 69 1.25 10.44 9.32
C TYR A 69 2.16 10.45 10.55
N ARG A 70 2.29 9.29 11.19
CA ARG A 70 3.19 9.07 12.30
C ARG A 70 3.87 7.71 12.17
N ILE A 71 5.14 7.72 11.84
CA ILE A 71 5.98 6.52 11.83
C ILE A 71 6.45 6.26 13.26
N ASN A 72 6.14 5.08 13.78
CA ASN A 72 6.50 4.68 15.14
C ASN A 72 7.98 4.27 15.28
N GLY A 73 8.40 3.86 16.48
CA GLY A 73 9.77 3.41 16.76
C GLY A 73 10.19 2.15 15.97
N GLN A 74 9.25 1.38 15.44
CA GLN A 74 9.51 0.21 14.60
C GLN A 74 9.44 0.50 13.09
N GLY A 75 9.21 1.76 12.69
CA GLY A 75 9.22 2.15 11.28
C GLY A 75 7.90 1.91 10.52
N TRP A 76 6.78 1.81 11.23
CA TRP A 76 5.45 1.65 10.64
C TRP A 76 4.57 2.87 10.88
N ASN A 77 3.78 3.30 9.87
CA ASN A 77 2.79 4.34 10.07
C ASN A 77 1.68 3.79 10.98
N SER A 78 1.52 4.33 12.19
CA SER A 78 0.62 3.75 13.20
C SER A 78 0.10 4.76 14.21
N GLY A 79 -1.13 4.53 14.68
CA GLY A 79 -1.68 5.17 15.85
C GLY A 79 -1.02 4.70 17.15
N VAL A 80 -0.40 3.52 17.16
CA VAL A 80 0.36 2.98 18.30
C VAL A 80 1.81 3.45 18.21
N GLY A 81 2.30 4.07 19.28
CA GLY A 81 3.66 4.65 19.31
C GLY A 81 4.76 3.60 19.20
N ASP A 82 4.70 2.58 20.06
CA ASP A 82 5.62 1.45 20.05
C ASP A 82 4.89 0.13 20.14
N TYR A 83 5.35 -0.86 19.38
CA TYR A 83 4.81 -2.21 19.41
C TYR A 83 5.53 -3.02 20.49
N ALA A 84 4.80 -3.38 21.55
CA ALA A 84 5.33 -4.20 22.64
C ALA A 84 5.50 -5.66 22.22
N LEU A 85 6.65 -6.27 22.52
CA LEU A 85 6.83 -7.71 22.33
C LEU A 85 5.99 -8.49 23.32
N GLU A 86 5.98 -8.07 24.60
CA GLU A 86 5.17 -8.68 25.62
C GLU A 86 3.68 -8.44 25.36
N ARG A 87 2.88 -9.47 25.59
CA ARG A 87 1.41 -9.39 25.43
C ARG A 87 0.80 -8.72 26.65
N ARG A 88 -0.08 -7.78 26.40
CA ARG A 88 -0.88 -7.17 27.47
C ARG A 88 -1.97 -8.14 27.91
N ALA A 89 -2.02 -8.44 29.21
CA ALA A 89 -3.01 -9.35 29.77
C ALA A 89 -4.46 -8.85 29.49
N GLY A 90 -5.32 -9.76 29.05
CA GLY A 90 -6.72 -9.44 28.71
C GLY A 90 -6.92 -8.76 27.36
N PHE A 91 -5.86 -8.57 26.56
CA PHE A 91 -5.96 -8.01 25.21
C PHE A 91 -5.70 -9.10 24.16
N ALA A 92 -6.56 -9.13 23.14
CA ALA A 92 -6.24 -9.84 21.91
C ALA A 92 -5.28 -8.99 21.07
N ARG A 93 -4.29 -9.63 20.44
CA ARG A 93 -3.37 -8.94 19.53
C ARG A 93 -3.69 -9.28 18.10
N ILE A 94 -3.85 -8.26 17.27
CA ILE A 94 -4.17 -8.39 15.84
C ILE A 94 -3.05 -7.71 15.05
N ALA A 95 -2.40 -8.46 14.16
CA ALA A 95 -1.47 -7.91 13.19
C ALA A 95 -2.18 -7.73 11.86
N VAL A 96 -2.11 -6.52 11.28
CA VAL A 96 -2.66 -6.20 9.96
C VAL A 96 -1.50 -5.98 8.99
N VAL A 97 -1.45 -6.75 7.93
CA VAL A 97 -0.35 -6.74 6.93
C VAL A 97 -0.91 -6.37 5.56
N GLY A 98 -0.20 -5.57 4.81
CA GLY A 98 -0.59 -5.18 3.44
C GLY A 98 0.33 -4.12 2.84
N ASP A 99 -0.13 -3.51 1.77
CA ASP A 99 0.54 -2.47 1.01
C ASP A 99 0.20 -1.05 1.50
N SER A 100 0.00 -0.13 0.55
CA SER A 100 -0.42 1.26 0.80
C SER A 100 -1.78 1.38 1.49
N TYR A 101 -2.66 0.40 1.36
CA TYR A 101 -3.95 0.37 2.06
C TYR A 101 -3.82 0.08 3.56
N VAL A 102 -2.78 -0.64 3.97
CA VAL A 102 -2.43 -0.84 5.38
C VAL A 102 -1.49 0.24 5.88
N GLU A 103 -0.51 0.67 5.08
CA GLU A 103 0.33 1.82 5.36
C GLU A 103 -0.50 3.09 5.61
N ALA A 104 -1.53 3.32 4.77
CA ALA A 104 -2.56 4.33 4.91
C ALA A 104 -2.02 5.76 5.14
N LEU A 105 -1.07 6.21 4.29
CA LEU A 105 -0.59 7.59 4.31
C LEU A 105 -1.64 8.60 3.81
N HIS A 106 -2.65 8.13 3.07
CA HIS A 106 -3.69 8.95 2.44
C HIS A 106 -4.77 9.43 3.42
N VAL A 107 -4.86 8.82 4.59
CA VAL A 107 -5.76 9.22 5.69
C VAL A 107 -4.96 9.52 6.95
N ALA A 108 -5.53 10.29 7.88
CA ALA A 108 -4.88 10.54 9.16
C ALA A 108 -4.52 9.19 9.84
N TYR A 109 -3.34 9.12 10.44
CA TYR A 109 -2.80 7.87 11.00
C TYR A 109 -3.75 7.17 12.00
N ASN A 110 -4.67 7.91 12.62
CA ASN A 110 -5.67 7.40 13.56
C ASN A 110 -7.02 7.07 12.90
N GLN A 111 -7.15 7.17 11.58
CA GLN A 111 -8.37 6.88 10.81
C GLN A 111 -8.24 5.67 9.88
N SER A 112 -7.08 5.00 9.87
CA SER A 112 -6.89 3.81 9.06
C SER A 112 -7.75 2.64 9.55
N LEU A 113 -7.88 1.64 8.69
CA LEU A 113 -8.65 0.42 8.99
C LEU A 113 -8.18 -0.27 10.29
N ALA A 114 -6.88 -0.21 10.61
CA ALA A 114 -6.33 -0.84 11.81
C ALA A 114 -6.82 -0.15 13.08
N GLU A 115 -6.84 1.18 13.11
CA GLU A 115 -7.37 1.94 14.24
C GLU A 115 -8.90 1.84 14.33
N VAL A 116 -9.60 1.78 13.19
CA VAL A 116 -11.05 1.48 13.18
C VAL A 116 -11.32 0.10 13.77
N LEU A 117 -10.58 -0.93 13.32
CA LEU A 117 -10.66 -2.29 13.86
C LEU A 117 -10.39 -2.29 15.38
N GLY A 118 -9.35 -1.59 15.83
CA GLY A 118 -9.02 -1.45 17.24
C GLY A 118 -10.14 -0.85 18.06
N ARG A 119 -10.73 0.26 17.59
CA ARG A 119 -11.89 0.88 18.26
C ARG A 119 -13.13 -0.02 18.27
N ALA A 120 -13.44 -0.68 17.17
CA ALA A 120 -14.58 -1.60 17.04
C ALA A 120 -14.44 -2.86 17.92
N ARG A 121 -13.21 -3.21 18.32
CA ARG A 121 -12.90 -4.35 19.19
C ARG A 121 -12.72 -3.98 20.66
N ASN A 122 -12.57 -2.68 20.97
CA ASN A 122 -12.41 -2.20 22.35
C ASN A 122 -13.76 -1.83 22.97
N ASP A 123 -14.62 -2.83 23.14
CA ASP A 123 -15.84 -2.75 23.97
C ASP A 123 -15.55 -3.18 25.42
N ARG A 124 -16.58 -3.09 26.29
CA ARG A 124 -16.45 -3.40 27.73
C ARG A 124 -15.98 -4.82 28.01
N SER A 125 -16.15 -5.74 27.10
CA SER A 125 -15.88 -7.18 27.29
C SER A 125 -14.62 -7.68 26.57
N ARG A 126 -14.11 -6.95 25.58
CA ARG A 126 -13.02 -7.42 24.71
C ARG A 126 -12.13 -6.26 24.27
N ARG A 127 -10.86 -6.31 24.66
CA ARG A 127 -9.85 -5.34 24.27
C ARG A 127 -8.91 -5.92 23.23
N ALA A 128 -8.50 -5.10 22.25
CA ALA A 128 -7.55 -5.52 21.23
C ALA A 128 -6.43 -4.48 21.06
N GLU A 129 -5.20 -4.99 20.91
CA GLU A 129 -4.06 -4.24 20.38
C GLU A 129 -3.96 -4.54 18.89
N VAL A 130 -3.98 -3.53 18.04
CA VAL A 130 -3.87 -3.70 16.59
C VAL A 130 -2.59 -3.08 16.10
N TYR A 131 -1.69 -3.91 15.58
CA TYR A 131 -0.43 -3.51 14.99
C TYR A 131 -0.52 -3.61 13.47
N ARG A 132 -0.09 -2.59 12.74
CA ARG A 132 -0.12 -2.60 11.28
C ARG A 132 1.28 -2.60 10.69
N PHE A 133 1.43 -3.37 9.63
CA PHE A 133 2.67 -3.61 8.91
C PHE A 133 2.41 -3.38 7.42
N GLY A 134 2.38 -2.12 7.02
CA GLY A 134 2.09 -1.70 5.64
C GLY A 134 3.23 -0.91 5.03
N ILE A 135 3.53 -1.19 3.78
CA ILE A 135 4.48 -0.43 2.97
C ILE A 135 3.99 -0.36 1.52
N SER A 136 3.92 0.84 0.99
CA SER A 136 3.37 1.12 -0.34
C SER A 136 4.02 0.29 -1.44
N GLY A 137 3.19 -0.35 -2.29
CA GLY A 137 3.63 -1.19 -3.40
C GLY A 137 4.20 -2.55 -3.00
N ALA A 138 4.04 -2.96 -1.73
CA ALA A 138 4.41 -4.31 -1.32
C ALA A 138 3.45 -5.34 -1.93
N PRO A 139 3.93 -6.37 -2.64
CA PRO A 139 3.09 -7.42 -3.20
C PRO A 139 2.79 -8.53 -2.19
N LEU A 140 1.89 -9.45 -2.56
CA LEU A 140 1.50 -10.60 -1.73
C LEU A 140 2.71 -11.46 -1.29
N SER A 141 3.75 -11.59 -2.11
CA SER A 141 5.00 -12.25 -1.73
C SER A 141 5.71 -11.54 -0.57
N GLN A 142 5.72 -10.19 -0.58
CA GLN A 142 6.31 -9.41 0.50
C GLN A 142 5.51 -9.53 1.81
N TYR A 143 4.20 -9.77 1.74
CA TYR A 143 3.39 -10.01 2.94
C TYR A 143 3.81 -11.28 3.67
N VAL A 144 4.14 -12.36 2.93
CA VAL A 144 4.73 -13.58 3.50
C VAL A 144 6.02 -13.23 4.26
N HIS A 145 6.89 -12.45 3.64
CA HIS A 145 8.17 -12.04 4.23
C HIS A 145 7.98 -11.15 5.47
N ILE A 146 7.03 -10.20 5.43
CA ILE A 146 6.71 -9.34 6.59
C ILE A 146 6.15 -10.20 7.75
N VAL A 147 5.28 -11.16 7.47
CA VAL A 147 4.75 -12.05 8.52
C VAL A 147 5.87 -12.86 9.17
N GLU A 148 6.76 -13.42 8.38
CA GLU A 148 7.89 -14.22 8.85
C GLU A 148 8.88 -13.39 9.67
N ARG A 149 9.28 -12.22 9.18
CA ARG A 149 10.39 -11.44 9.73
C ARG A 149 9.98 -10.45 10.82
N GLU A 150 8.78 -9.89 10.71
CA GLU A 150 8.33 -8.80 11.58
C GLU A 150 7.15 -9.19 12.47
N VAL A 151 6.09 -9.79 11.92
CA VAL A 151 4.85 -10.05 12.65
C VAL A 151 5.02 -11.18 13.68
N ALA A 152 5.69 -12.26 13.32
CA ALA A 152 5.81 -13.46 14.16
C ALA A 152 6.36 -13.17 15.57
N ARG A 153 7.28 -12.21 15.69
CA ARG A 153 7.90 -11.82 16.97
C ARG A 153 6.92 -11.23 17.98
N TYR A 154 5.75 -10.75 17.54
CA TYR A 154 4.74 -10.14 18.40
C TYR A 154 3.67 -11.13 18.86
N SER A 155 3.74 -12.39 18.42
CA SER A 155 2.82 -13.47 18.79
C SER A 155 1.33 -13.03 18.75
N PRO A 156 0.80 -12.53 17.60
CA PRO A 156 -0.58 -12.10 17.50
C PRO A 156 -1.55 -13.28 17.61
N ASP A 157 -2.79 -13.01 18.06
CA ASP A 157 -3.87 -13.98 17.98
C ASP A 157 -4.49 -14.05 16.58
N TRP A 158 -4.37 -12.96 15.83
CA TRP A 158 -4.85 -12.85 14.45
C TRP A 158 -3.82 -12.18 13.56
N VAL A 159 -3.61 -12.79 12.41
CA VAL A 159 -2.93 -12.17 11.27
C VAL A 159 -3.99 -11.87 10.20
N VAL A 160 -4.20 -10.59 9.93
CA VAL A 160 -5.15 -10.10 8.91
C VAL A 160 -4.32 -9.57 7.74
N VAL A 161 -4.47 -10.17 6.56
CA VAL A 161 -3.73 -9.77 5.36
C VAL A 161 -4.68 -9.10 4.39
N ILE A 162 -4.44 -7.83 4.10
CA ILE A 162 -5.20 -7.05 3.12
C ILE A 162 -4.54 -7.23 1.76
N VAL A 163 -5.29 -7.75 0.80
CA VAL A 163 -4.82 -8.05 -0.55
C VAL A 163 -5.56 -7.16 -1.55
N VAL A 164 -4.82 -6.52 -2.43
CA VAL A 164 -5.36 -5.72 -3.54
C VAL A 164 -5.00 -6.36 -4.88
N HIS A 165 -5.64 -5.91 -5.95
CA HIS A 165 -5.59 -6.64 -7.21
C HIS A 165 -4.21 -6.66 -7.89
N ASN A 166 -3.35 -5.66 -7.67
CA ASN A 166 -1.99 -5.65 -8.22
C ASN A 166 -0.98 -6.51 -7.44
N ASP A 167 -1.33 -6.99 -6.25
CA ASP A 167 -0.42 -7.80 -5.42
C ASP A 167 -0.03 -9.13 -6.07
N PHE A 168 -0.88 -9.66 -6.94
CA PHE A 168 -0.66 -10.98 -7.54
C PHE A 168 0.47 -10.97 -8.55
N ASP A 169 0.38 -10.15 -9.59
CA ASP A 169 1.40 -10.14 -10.64
C ASP A 169 2.68 -9.42 -10.20
N GLU A 170 2.60 -8.45 -9.30
CA GLU A 170 3.75 -7.83 -8.68
C GLU A 170 4.54 -8.78 -7.77
N SER A 171 3.95 -9.88 -7.32
CA SER A 171 4.64 -10.91 -6.52
C SER A 171 5.76 -11.66 -7.25
N TYR A 172 5.72 -11.71 -8.58
CA TYR A 172 6.73 -12.39 -9.40
C TYR A 172 7.32 -11.50 -10.51
N ARG A 173 6.72 -10.34 -10.76
CA ARG A 173 7.23 -9.36 -11.72
C ARG A 173 8.01 -8.29 -10.99
N PHE A 174 9.11 -7.87 -11.61
CA PHE A 174 9.89 -6.74 -11.13
C PHE A 174 9.32 -5.45 -11.74
N ALA A 175 8.38 -4.82 -11.03
CA ALA A 175 7.94 -3.47 -11.38
C ALA A 175 9.09 -2.48 -11.12
N GLN A 176 9.30 -1.53 -12.04
CA GLN A 176 10.26 -0.45 -11.79
C GLN A 176 9.71 0.47 -10.70
N GLY A 177 10.49 0.68 -9.65
CA GLY A 177 10.12 1.55 -8.54
C GLY A 177 11.29 1.83 -7.61
N ARG A 178 11.13 2.80 -6.74
CA ARG A 178 12.19 3.31 -5.87
C ARG A 178 12.84 2.22 -4.99
N TYR A 179 12.04 1.28 -4.51
CA TYR A 179 12.46 0.22 -3.59
C TYR A 179 11.84 -1.15 -3.89
N THR A 180 11.29 -1.33 -5.06
CA THR A 180 10.61 -2.58 -5.45
C THR A 180 11.55 -3.79 -5.53
N SER A 181 12.85 -3.58 -5.72
CA SER A 181 13.89 -4.61 -5.61
C SER A 181 14.12 -5.07 -4.17
N SER A 182 13.66 -4.29 -3.18
CA SER A 182 13.74 -4.63 -1.76
C SER A 182 12.50 -5.36 -1.26
N PHE A 183 11.65 -5.84 -2.15
CA PHE A 183 10.58 -6.77 -1.85
C PHE A 183 10.97 -8.20 -2.21
N MET A 184 10.59 -9.15 -1.38
CA MET A 184 10.64 -10.57 -1.72
C MET A 184 9.79 -10.84 -2.97
N LYS A 185 10.26 -11.68 -3.87
CA LYS A 185 9.52 -12.11 -5.07
C LYS A 185 9.47 -13.63 -5.14
N PHE A 186 8.46 -14.14 -5.84
CA PHE A 186 8.40 -15.56 -6.16
C PHE A 186 9.03 -15.81 -7.52
N ARG A 187 9.82 -16.90 -7.61
CA ARG A 187 10.29 -17.43 -8.88
C ARG A 187 9.21 -18.33 -9.47
N ILE A 188 8.83 -18.08 -10.71
CA ILE A 188 7.86 -18.90 -11.42
C ILE A 188 8.51 -19.58 -12.61
N GLU A 189 8.30 -20.88 -12.72
CA GLU A 189 8.74 -21.71 -13.85
C GLU A 189 7.58 -22.63 -14.22
N ASN A 190 7.23 -22.67 -15.51
CA ASN A 190 6.15 -23.48 -16.04
C ASN A 190 4.80 -23.34 -15.29
N GLY A 191 4.45 -22.09 -14.88
CA GLY A 191 3.23 -21.80 -14.16
C GLY A 191 3.17 -22.29 -12.71
N ARG A 192 4.32 -22.57 -12.10
CA ARG A 192 4.46 -22.99 -10.70
C ARG A 192 5.48 -22.10 -9.97
N VAL A 193 5.25 -21.86 -8.68
CA VAL A 193 6.26 -21.22 -7.83
C VAL A 193 7.32 -22.26 -7.50
N THR A 194 8.58 -21.98 -7.86
CA THR A 194 9.74 -22.86 -7.66
C THR A 194 10.70 -22.33 -6.60
N GLY A 195 10.47 -21.14 -6.07
CA GLY A 195 11.31 -20.59 -5.01
C GLY A 195 10.92 -19.16 -4.63
N GLU A 196 11.55 -18.71 -3.56
CA GLU A 196 11.42 -17.37 -3.01
C GLU A 196 12.75 -16.62 -3.25
N LEU A 197 12.66 -15.44 -3.88
CA LEU A 197 13.80 -14.58 -4.16
C LEU A 197 13.89 -13.54 -3.03
N PRO A 198 14.97 -13.55 -2.24
CA PRO A 198 15.12 -12.63 -1.12
C PRO A 198 15.18 -11.17 -1.61
N PRO A 199 14.73 -10.21 -0.79
CA PRO A 199 14.84 -8.80 -1.11
C PRO A 199 16.29 -8.34 -1.20
N THR A 200 16.58 -7.45 -2.15
CA THR A 200 17.86 -6.75 -2.19
C THR A 200 17.88 -5.66 -1.10
N PRO A 201 18.91 -5.57 -0.26
CA PRO A 201 19.00 -4.52 0.73
C PRO A 201 18.89 -3.12 0.11
N TRP A 202 17.90 -2.34 0.54
CA TRP A 202 17.75 -0.96 0.10
C TRP A 202 18.86 -0.08 0.67
N ARG A 203 19.39 0.79 -0.18
CA ARG A 203 20.36 1.82 0.20
C ARG A 203 19.97 3.14 -0.45
N PRO A 204 20.02 4.27 0.30
CA PRO A 204 19.71 5.56 -0.28
C PRO A 204 20.72 5.91 -1.37
N SER A 205 20.23 6.42 -2.48
CA SER A 205 21.02 6.93 -3.60
C SER A 205 21.10 8.46 -3.56
N TRP A 206 21.93 9.07 -4.40
CA TRP A 206 21.95 10.53 -4.58
C TRP A 206 20.59 11.06 -5.07
N ILE A 207 19.83 10.27 -5.84
CA ILE A 207 18.48 10.60 -6.28
C ILE A 207 17.53 10.71 -5.07
N ASP A 208 17.70 9.86 -4.06
CA ASP A 208 16.89 9.95 -2.83
C ASP A 208 17.18 11.22 -2.05
N THR A 209 18.41 11.74 -2.13
CA THR A 209 18.75 13.04 -1.56
C THR A 209 18.05 14.18 -2.32
N LEU A 210 18.03 14.15 -3.65
CA LEU A 210 17.28 15.12 -4.46
C LEU A 210 15.77 15.06 -4.18
N ARG A 211 15.21 13.87 -3.99
CA ARG A 211 13.79 13.70 -3.64
C ARG A 211 13.39 14.32 -2.30
N ARG A 212 14.34 14.67 -1.44
CA ARG A 212 14.09 15.38 -0.17
C ARG A 212 13.89 16.88 -0.35
N THR A 213 14.26 17.45 -1.48
CA THR A 213 14.01 18.87 -1.76
C THR A 213 12.52 19.17 -1.79
N ALA A 214 12.12 20.37 -1.39
CA ALA A 214 10.71 20.76 -1.37
C ALA A 214 10.12 20.75 -2.78
N THR A 215 10.88 21.20 -3.77
CA THR A 215 10.51 21.17 -5.18
C THR A 215 10.23 19.74 -5.68
N ALA A 216 11.16 18.80 -5.41
CA ALA A 216 10.94 17.40 -5.80
C ALA A 216 9.74 16.78 -5.08
N ARG A 217 9.56 17.04 -3.79
CA ARG A 217 8.42 16.56 -3.01
C ARG A 217 7.10 17.14 -3.51
N PHE A 218 7.09 18.40 -3.92
CA PHE A 218 5.91 19.05 -4.52
C PHE A 218 5.56 18.40 -5.86
N LEU A 219 6.51 18.22 -6.75
CA LEU A 219 6.25 17.67 -8.08
C LEU A 219 5.95 16.16 -8.04
N LEU A 220 6.78 15.37 -7.35
CA LEU A 220 6.71 13.91 -7.41
C LEU A 220 5.63 13.31 -6.52
N TYR A 221 5.39 13.88 -5.34
CA TYR A 221 4.44 13.31 -4.37
C TYR A 221 3.11 14.08 -4.34
N ARG A 222 3.13 15.42 -4.27
CA ARG A 222 1.88 16.17 -4.25
C ARG A 222 1.18 16.20 -5.59
N TRP A 223 1.90 16.51 -6.68
CA TRP A 223 1.32 16.56 -8.03
C TRP A 223 1.45 15.26 -8.82
N GLN A 224 2.18 14.28 -8.30
CA GLN A 224 2.39 12.97 -8.92
C GLN A 224 2.89 13.06 -10.36
N VAL A 225 3.76 14.05 -10.63
CA VAL A 225 4.40 14.21 -11.94
C VAL A 225 5.33 13.03 -12.18
N ARG A 226 5.02 12.25 -13.21
CA ARG A 226 5.86 11.12 -13.63
C ARG A 226 6.91 11.64 -14.60
N PRO A 227 8.23 11.50 -14.32
CA PRO A 227 9.26 11.94 -15.24
C PRO A 227 9.11 11.34 -16.65
N GLN A 228 8.62 10.09 -16.73
CA GLN A 228 8.35 9.42 -18.00
C GLN A 228 7.27 10.14 -18.82
N ALA A 229 6.25 10.72 -18.19
CA ALA A 229 5.21 11.47 -18.88
C ALA A 229 5.76 12.74 -19.55
N LEU A 230 6.83 13.36 -19.00
CA LEU A 230 7.51 14.48 -19.61
C LEU A 230 8.34 14.03 -20.83
N VAL A 231 9.00 12.88 -20.77
CA VAL A 231 9.70 12.27 -21.89
C VAL A 231 8.72 11.89 -23.00
N ASP A 232 7.59 11.29 -22.62
CA ASP A 232 6.51 10.89 -23.54
C ASP A 232 5.83 12.09 -24.25
N LEU A 233 5.86 13.27 -23.63
CA LEU A 233 5.38 14.52 -24.24
C LEU A 233 6.33 15.04 -25.31
N LEU A 234 7.64 14.80 -25.14
CA LEU A 234 8.70 15.31 -26.04
C LEU A 234 9.04 14.33 -27.18
N LEU A 235 8.77 13.04 -27.00
CA LEU A 235 9.01 12.00 -27.99
C LEU A 235 7.68 11.44 -28.48
N PRO A 236 7.35 11.56 -29.77
CA PRO A 236 6.11 10.98 -30.30
C PRO A 236 6.12 9.46 -30.08
N ARG A 237 5.12 8.96 -29.37
CA ARG A 237 4.90 7.52 -29.21
C ARG A 237 4.63 6.91 -30.58
N SER A 238 5.25 5.78 -30.85
CA SER A 238 4.80 4.89 -31.91
C SER A 238 3.37 4.43 -31.57
N VAL A 239 2.40 4.88 -32.37
CA VAL A 239 1.00 4.48 -32.28
C VAL A 239 0.95 2.99 -32.63
N GLY A 240 0.73 2.12 -31.66
CA GLY A 240 0.68 0.69 -31.98
C GLY A 240 0.36 -0.31 -30.87
N ALA A 241 0.31 0.06 -29.63
CA ALA A 241 -0.16 -0.88 -28.59
C ALA A 241 -1.56 -0.45 -28.15
N ALA A 242 -2.57 -1.25 -28.44
CA ALA A 242 -3.88 -1.11 -27.82
C ALA A 242 -3.68 -1.21 -26.29
N GLU A 243 -3.96 -0.12 -25.59
CA GLU A 243 -3.89 -0.11 -24.14
C GLU A 243 -4.90 -1.11 -23.60
N SER A 244 -4.43 -2.17 -22.95
CA SER A 244 -5.30 -3.08 -22.21
C SER A 244 -6.05 -2.28 -21.13
N PRO A 245 -7.36 -2.47 -20.99
CA PRO A 245 -8.14 -1.71 -20.04
C PRO A 245 -7.64 -1.94 -18.62
N TRP A 246 -7.39 -0.84 -17.90
CA TRP A 246 -7.08 -0.87 -16.47
C TRP A 246 -8.38 -1.06 -15.67
N ALA A 247 -8.36 -2.03 -14.76
CA ALA A 247 -9.42 -2.24 -13.79
C ALA A 247 -8.78 -2.57 -12.44
N ALA A 248 -9.27 -1.93 -11.37
CA ALA A 248 -8.80 -2.19 -10.01
C ALA A 248 -7.25 -2.14 -9.85
N ASN A 249 -6.61 -1.15 -10.44
CA ASN A 249 -5.16 -0.90 -10.43
C ASN A 249 -4.31 -1.95 -11.18
N VAL A 250 -4.91 -2.79 -12.03
CA VAL A 250 -4.19 -3.77 -12.85
C VAL A 250 -4.53 -3.63 -14.33
N GLU A 251 -3.58 -3.97 -15.17
CA GLU A 251 -3.81 -4.21 -16.60
C GLU A 251 -4.48 -5.59 -16.74
N ILE A 252 -5.82 -5.58 -16.66
CA ILE A 252 -6.58 -6.79 -16.41
C ILE A 252 -6.41 -7.86 -17.47
N GLY A 253 -6.27 -7.46 -18.74
CA GLY A 253 -6.05 -8.41 -19.86
C GLY A 253 -4.77 -9.21 -19.67
N ARG A 254 -3.68 -8.53 -19.26
CA ARG A 254 -2.38 -9.17 -19.00
C ARG A 254 -2.44 -10.12 -17.80
N VAL A 255 -3.08 -9.68 -16.72
CA VAL A 255 -3.18 -10.48 -15.49
C VAL A 255 -4.03 -11.72 -15.72
N LEU A 256 -5.14 -11.61 -16.48
CA LEU A 256 -5.98 -12.75 -16.83
C LEU A 256 -5.30 -13.70 -17.83
N ALA A 257 -4.48 -13.20 -18.75
CA ALA A 257 -3.67 -14.05 -19.63
C ALA A 257 -2.63 -14.87 -18.85
N ALA A 258 -2.16 -14.38 -17.69
CA ALA A 258 -1.26 -15.08 -16.79
C ALA A 258 -1.99 -15.80 -15.63
N HIS A 259 -3.21 -16.31 -15.89
CA HIS A 259 -4.07 -16.91 -14.87
C HIS A 259 -3.41 -18.05 -14.09
N ARG A 260 -2.60 -18.90 -14.75
CA ARG A 260 -1.89 -20.01 -14.09
C ARG A 260 -0.87 -19.51 -13.09
N GLU A 261 -0.07 -18.53 -13.47
CA GLU A 261 0.96 -17.89 -12.62
C GLU A 261 0.30 -17.19 -11.43
N VAL A 262 -0.75 -16.43 -11.68
CA VAL A 262 -1.53 -15.73 -10.66
C VAL A 262 -2.14 -16.70 -9.65
N ALA A 263 -2.75 -17.78 -10.12
CA ALA A 263 -3.31 -18.82 -9.25
C ALA A 263 -2.22 -19.54 -8.43
N ALA A 264 -1.06 -19.83 -9.05
CA ALA A 264 0.07 -20.43 -8.37
C ALA A 264 0.66 -19.51 -7.28
N VAL A 265 0.75 -18.21 -7.56
CA VAL A 265 1.18 -17.18 -6.59
C VAL A 265 0.22 -17.13 -5.41
N ALA A 266 -1.08 -17.05 -5.67
CA ALA A 266 -2.09 -17.01 -4.60
C ALA A 266 -2.02 -18.26 -3.73
N ASP A 267 -1.96 -19.44 -4.34
CA ASP A 267 -1.90 -20.72 -3.64
C ASP A 267 -0.65 -20.83 -2.77
N HIS A 268 0.53 -20.53 -3.34
CA HIS A 268 1.80 -20.56 -2.61
C HIS A 268 1.83 -19.57 -1.44
N ALA A 269 1.43 -18.33 -1.69
CA ALA A 269 1.42 -17.30 -0.64
C ALA A 269 0.47 -17.65 0.50
N VAL A 270 -0.74 -18.14 0.18
CA VAL A 270 -1.73 -18.53 1.20
C VAL A 270 -1.23 -19.74 1.99
N ALA A 271 -0.63 -20.74 1.34
CA ALA A 271 -0.01 -21.89 2.01
C ALA A 271 1.09 -21.43 2.98
N ARG A 272 1.98 -20.57 2.55
CA ARG A 272 3.08 -20.03 3.37
C ARG A 272 2.53 -19.22 4.56
N LEU A 273 1.57 -18.34 4.33
CA LEU A 273 0.94 -17.54 5.39
C LEU A 273 0.20 -18.43 6.40
N ALA A 274 -0.48 -19.49 5.94
CA ALA A 274 -1.15 -20.44 6.81
C ALA A 274 -0.15 -21.18 7.73
N VAL A 275 0.98 -21.64 7.18
CA VAL A 275 2.06 -22.27 7.95
C VAL A 275 2.65 -21.31 8.97
N LEU A 276 2.96 -20.08 8.56
CA LEU A 276 3.53 -19.05 9.45
C LEU A 276 2.57 -18.67 10.57
N ALA A 277 1.30 -18.40 10.26
CA ALA A 277 0.29 -18.08 11.27
C ALA A 277 0.05 -19.26 12.22
N GLY A 278 -0.08 -20.48 11.71
CA GLY A 278 -0.22 -21.69 12.52
C GLY A 278 0.97 -21.94 13.44
N GLY A 279 2.19 -21.70 12.95
CA GLY A 279 3.43 -21.86 13.72
C GLY A 279 3.53 -20.93 14.95
N ILE A 280 2.83 -19.81 14.94
CA ILE A 280 2.73 -18.86 16.07
C ILE A 280 1.41 -18.94 16.81
N GLY A 281 0.55 -19.90 16.48
CA GLY A 281 -0.77 -20.06 17.10
C GLY A 281 -1.80 -18.97 16.73
N ALA A 282 -1.61 -18.28 15.61
CA ALA A 282 -2.49 -17.21 15.15
C ALA A 282 -3.53 -17.73 14.15
N HIS A 283 -4.74 -17.16 14.22
CA HIS A 283 -5.73 -17.30 13.14
C HIS A 283 -5.33 -16.41 11.97
N LEU A 284 -5.45 -16.93 10.74
CA LEU A 284 -5.22 -16.17 9.51
C LEU A 284 -6.55 -15.75 8.89
N LEU A 285 -6.67 -14.47 8.53
CA LEU A 285 -7.79 -13.91 7.77
C LEU A 285 -7.24 -13.16 6.56
N LEU A 286 -7.59 -13.62 5.37
CA LEU A 286 -7.33 -12.92 4.13
C LEU A 286 -8.52 -12.00 3.81
N VAL A 287 -8.23 -10.76 3.46
CA VAL A 287 -9.22 -9.74 3.13
C VAL A 287 -8.91 -9.19 1.75
N MET A 288 -9.83 -9.35 0.81
CA MET A 288 -9.64 -8.92 -0.58
C MET A 288 -10.41 -7.62 -0.85
N ASP A 289 -9.74 -6.66 -1.51
CA ASP A 289 -10.36 -5.40 -1.94
C ASP A 289 -11.46 -5.62 -2.99
N GLY A 290 -12.30 -4.59 -3.20
CA GLY A 290 -13.33 -4.54 -4.22
C GLY A 290 -12.90 -3.74 -5.46
N ASP A 291 -13.51 -4.01 -6.61
CA ASP A 291 -13.36 -3.16 -7.80
C ASP A 291 -14.21 -1.89 -7.66
N ARG A 292 -13.57 -0.82 -7.20
CA ARG A 292 -14.19 0.50 -7.00
C ARG A 292 -14.72 1.10 -8.30
N GLY A 293 -14.00 0.89 -9.40
CA GLY A 293 -14.40 1.40 -10.72
C GLY A 293 -15.69 0.73 -11.21
N ALA A 294 -15.88 -0.56 -10.95
CA ALA A 294 -17.12 -1.25 -11.24
C ALA A 294 -18.25 -0.78 -10.34
N ILE A 295 -18.00 -0.69 -9.02
CA ILE A 295 -19.00 -0.26 -8.02
C ILE A 295 -19.50 1.15 -8.31
N HIS A 296 -18.61 2.13 -8.46
CA HIS A 296 -18.98 3.53 -8.73
C HIS A 296 -19.62 3.70 -10.11
N GLY A 297 -19.27 2.84 -11.08
CA GLY A 297 -19.88 2.80 -12.40
C GLY A 297 -21.19 2.01 -12.47
N GLY A 298 -21.72 1.51 -11.36
CA GLY A 298 -22.99 0.76 -11.28
C GLY A 298 -22.92 -0.62 -11.95
N ARG A 299 -21.73 -1.20 -12.16
CA ARG A 299 -21.55 -2.51 -12.78
C ARG A 299 -21.55 -3.60 -11.70
N ALA A 300 -22.43 -4.57 -11.85
CA ALA A 300 -22.55 -5.72 -10.93
C ALA A 300 -21.37 -6.71 -11.04
N THR A 301 -20.66 -6.72 -12.16
CA THR A 301 -19.56 -7.64 -12.45
C THR A 301 -18.36 -6.90 -13.03
N SER A 302 -17.18 -7.44 -12.78
CA SER A 302 -15.93 -6.96 -13.35
C SER A 302 -14.97 -8.12 -13.58
N PRO A 303 -14.17 -8.10 -14.65
CA PRO A 303 -13.10 -9.07 -14.85
C PRO A 303 -12.11 -9.14 -13.68
N ALA A 304 -11.87 -8.03 -12.98
CA ALA A 304 -10.98 -7.97 -11.83
C ALA A 304 -11.42 -8.88 -10.67
N LEU A 305 -12.72 -9.14 -10.51
CA LEU A 305 -13.26 -10.04 -9.48
C LEU A 305 -12.86 -11.52 -9.69
N THR A 306 -12.24 -11.85 -10.82
CA THR A 306 -11.58 -13.14 -11.00
C THR A 306 -10.45 -13.33 -9.98
N LEU A 307 -9.73 -12.27 -9.63
CA LEU A 307 -8.67 -12.31 -8.61
C LEU A 307 -9.23 -12.56 -7.21
N ASN A 308 -10.42 -12.00 -6.90
CA ASN A 308 -11.12 -12.28 -5.64
C ASN A 308 -11.48 -13.78 -5.55
N ARG A 309 -11.96 -14.37 -6.64
CA ARG A 309 -12.27 -15.81 -6.68
C ARG A 309 -11.03 -16.68 -6.55
N ILE A 310 -9.93 -16.33 -7.20
CA ILE A 310 -8.64 -17.04 -7.09
C ILE A 310 -8.17 -17.05 -5.64
N LEU A 311 -8.20 -15.91 -4.97
CA LEU A 311 -7.77 -15.82 -3.56
C LEU A 311 -8.72 -16.58 -2.63
N ALA A 312 -10.04 -16.47 -2.83
CA ALA A 312 -11.05 -17.20 -2.07
C ALA A 312 -10.86 -18.73 -2.21
N GLU A 313 -10.55 -19.20 -3.41
CA GLU A 313 -10.30 -20.63 -3.65
C GLU A 313 -9.00 -21.10 -2.97
N ALA A 314 -7.93 -20.31 -3.04
CA ALA A 314 -6.70 -20.60 -2.30
C ALA A 314 -6.96 -20.63 -0.79
N ALA A 315 -7.69 -19.65 -0.24
CA ALA A 315 -8.07 -19.62 1.16
C ALA A 315 -8.84 -20.88 1.58
N ARG A 316 -9.83 -21.29 0.78
CA ARG A 316 -10.61 -22.50 1.03
C ARG A 316 -9.75 -23.78 1.01
N ARG A 317 -8.81 -23.92 0.04
CA ARG A 317 -7.91 -25.08 -0.04
C ARG A 317 -7.04 -25.22 1.19
N HIS A 318 -6.58 -24.12 1.75
CA HIS A 318 -5.70 -24.11 2.92
C HIS A 318 -6.45 -23.92 4.27
N GLY A 319 -7.77 -23.97 4.27
CA GLY A 319 -8.58 -23.83 5.48
C GLY A 319 -8.47 -22.47 6.18
N VAL A 320 -8.21 -21.41 5.42
CA VAL A 320 -7.97 -20.05 5.93
C VAL A 320 -9.23 -19.20 5.86
N GLY A 321 -9.40 -18.30 6.82
CA GLY A 321 -10.50 -17.31 6.79
C GLY A 321 -10.38 -16.38 5.59
N PHE A 322 -11.52 -16.09 4.94
CA PHE A 322 -11.60 -15.16 3.80
C PHE A 322 -12.73 -14.16 3.97
N LEU A 323 -12.48 -12.91 3.59
CA LEU A 323 -13.45 -11.82 3.53
C LEU A 323 -13.27 -11.06 2.20
N ASP A 324 -14.31 -11.05 1.36
CA ASP A 324 -14.38 -10.21 0.17
C ASP A 324 -15.04 -8.88 0.55
N LEU A 325 -14.35 -7.76 0.35
CA LEU A 325 -14.89 -6.43 0.63
C LEU A 325 -15.76 -5.89 -0.51
N HIS A 326 -15.73 -6.51 -1.71
CA HIS A 326 -16.53 -6.03 -2.84
C HIS A 326 -18.03 -5.93 -2.52
N PRO A 327 -18.68 -6.95 -1.92
CA PRO A 327 -20.09 -6.85 -1.54
C PRO A 327 -20.36 -5.75 -0.51
N GLN A 328 -19.48 -5.55 0.47
CA GLN A 328 -19.64 -4.51 1.49
C GLN A 328 -19.57 -3.11 0.90
N PHE A 329 -18.59 -2.87 0.04
CA PHE A 329 -18.45 -1.60 -0.68
C PHE A 329 -19.61 -1.36 -1.64
N ALA A 330 -20.06 -2.40 -2.37
CA ALA A 330 -21.20 -2.30 -3.27
C ALA A 330 -22.53 -1.99 -2.53
N ALA A 331 -22.76 -2.66 -1.40
CA ALA A 331 -23.93 -2.39 -0.56
C ALA A 331 -23.93 -0.97 -0.01
N HIS A 332 -22.76 -0.49 0.46
CA HIS A 332 -22.63 0.89 0.92
C HIS A 332 -22.91 1.89 -0.19
N TRP A 333 -22.32 1.69 -1.38
CA TRP A 333 -22.55 2.55 -2.54
C TRP A 333 -24.02 2.58 -2.96
N ALA A 334 -24.67 1.42 -3.04
CA ALA A 334 -26.08 1.31 -3.39
C ALA A 334 -27.00 2.07 -2.42
N ALA A 335 -26.67 2.03 -1.11
CA ALA A 335 -27.47 2.67 -0.07
C ALA A 335 -27.24 4.18 0.06
N HIS A 336 -26.01 4.65 -0.18
CA HIS A 336 -25.63 6.01 0.22
C HIS A 336 -25.04 6.86 -0.90
N HIS A 337 -24.64 6.28 -2.03
CA HIS A 337 -23.95 6.95 -3.15
C HIS A 337 -22.74 7.81 -2.71
N ARG A 338 -22.10 7.46 -1.60
CA ARG A 338 -20.92 8.15 -1.06
C ARG A 338 -19.67 7.41 -1.46
N ARG A 339 -18.73 8.12 -2.11
CA ARG A 339 -17.42 7.57 -2.49
C ARG A 339 -16.62 7.18 -1.25
N PHE A 340 -16.05 5.99 -1.30
CA PHE A 340 -15.17 5.43 -0.28
C PHE A 340 -13.70 5.38 -0.72
N SER A 341 -13.38 6.07 -1.82
CA SER A 341 -12.03 6.27 -2.33
C SER A 341 -11.83 7.72 -2.76
N PHE A 342 -10.58 8.18 -2.73
CA PHE A 342 -10.19 9.47 -3.29
C PHE A 342 -10.32 9.46 -4.81
N GLU A 343 -10.63 10.61 -5.41
CA GLU A 343 -10.74 10.75 -6.86
C GLU A 343 -9.37 10.91 -7.53
N ALA A 344 -8.51 11.71 -6.92
CA ALA A 344 -7.21 12.04 -7.48
C ALA A 344 -6.20 10.88 -7.44
N ASP A 345 -6.38 9.96 -6.50
CA ASP A 345 -5.38 8.93 -6.18
C ASP A 345 -5.95 7.51 -6.24
N GLY A 346 -7.25 7.34 -5.96
CA GLY A 346 -7.95 6.06 -6.00
C GLY A 346 -7.79 5.18 -4.77
N HIS A 347 -6.95 5.54 -3.78
CA HIS A 347 -6.91 4.83 -2.49
C HIS A 347 -8.19 5.03 -1.68
N TRP A 348 -8.43 4.15 -0.71
CA TRP A 348 -9.54 4.32 0.23
C TRP A 348 -9.40 5.65 0.98
N ASN A 349 -10.50 6.40 1.06
CA ASN A 349 -10.62 7.51 1.99
C ASN A 349 -11.02 7.00 3.40
N GLU A 350 -11.27 7.89 4.34
CA GLU A 350 -11.63 7.54 5.72
C GLU A 350 -12.86 6.62 5.78
N LEU A 351 -13.81 6.82 4.85
CA LEU A 351 -15.01 5.98 4.75
C LEU A 351 -14.67 4.56 4.30
N GLY A 352 -13.79 4.41 3.29
CA GLY A 352 -13.31 3.10 2.83
C GLY A 352 -12.60 2.33 3.93
N HIS A 353 -11.71 3.00 4.66
CA HIS A 353 -11.04 2.43 5.82
C HIS A 353 -12.03 2.05 6.94
N SER A 354 -13.07 2.85 7.15
CA SER A 354 -14.12 2.57 8.13
C SER A 354 -14.91 1.32 7.77
N ILE A 355 -15.37 1.20 6.53
CA ILE A 355 -16.12 0.04 6.03
C ILE A 355 -15.26 -1.23 6.17
N ALA A 356 -14.02 -1.20 5.71
CA ALA A 356 -13.11 -2.34 5.78
C ALA A 356 -12.82 -2.75 7.25
N GLY A 357 -12.49 -1.79 8.12
CA GLY A 357 -12.19 -2.05 9.52
C GLY A 357 -13.38 -2.64 10.29
N MET A 358 -14.59 -2.16 10.03
CA MET A 358 -15.82 -2.69 10.65
C MET A 358 -16.16 -4.10 10.14
N ALA A 359 -16.02 -4.36 8.83
CA ALA A 359 -16.25 -5.69 8.25
C ALA A 359 -15.28 -6.74 8.82
N ILE A 360 -14.00 -6.36 8.98
CA ILE A 360 -13.00 -7.22 9.61
C ILE A 360 -13.34 -7.49 11.09
N ALA A 361 -13.75 -6.45 11.84
CA ALA A 361 -14.13 -6.60 13.24
C ALA A 361 -15.30 -7.57 13.41
N GLU A 362 -16.30 -7.49 12.55
CA GLU A 362 -17.45 -8.38 12.51
C GLU A 362 -17.03 -9.81 12.16
N ARG A 363 -16.21 -10.00 11.12
CA ARG A 363 -15.72 -11.32 10.69
C ARG A 363 -14.95 -12.04 11.81
N ILE A 364 -14.09 -11.31 12.55
CA ILE A 364 -13.37 -11.85 13.71
C ILE A 364 -14.31 -12.18 14.87
N ARG A 365 -15.38 -11.41 15.09
CA ARG A 365 -16.39 -11.73 16.12
C ARG A 365 -17.09 -13.06 15.82
N ASN A 366 -17.56 -13.20 14.59
CA ASN A 366 -18.34 -14.37 14.15
C ASN A 366 -17.53 -15.66 14.16
N ALA A 367 -16.24 -15.61 13.83
CA ALA A 367 -15.34 -16.76 13.87
C ALA A 367 -15.21 -17.34 15.30
N ARG A 368 -15.10 -16.47 16.33
CA ARG A 368 -14.99 -16.92 17.73
C ARG A 368 -16.29 -17.48 18.32
N GLN A 369 -17.43 -17.07 17.79
CA GLN A 369 -18.74 -17.62 18.24
C GLN A 369 -18.95 -19.04 17.72
N GLY A 370 -18.42 -19.35 16.53
CA GLY A 370 -18.46 -20.71 15.97
C GLY A 370 -17.54 -21.71 16.69
N ASP A 371 -16.42 -21.24 17.26
CA ASP A 371 -15.46 -22.11 18.00
C ASP A 371 -15.87 -22.34 19.46
N GLY A 372 -16.68 -21.46 20.05
CA GLY A 372 -17.18 -21.59 21.44
C GLY A 372 -18.41 -22.48 21.62
N GLY A 373 -18.93 -23.04 20.54
CA GLY A 373 -20.09 -23.92 20.51
C GLY A 373 -19.79 -25.41 20.23
N ARG A 374 -18.51 -25.79 20.23
CA ARG A 374 -18.07 -27.20 20.07
C ARG A 374 -17.50 -27.75 21.34
#